data_b6c9ab9a6ed65138419b46f07082b4fa
#
_entry.id   b6c9ab9a6ed65138419b46f07082b4fa
#
_cell.length_a   1.000
_cell.length_b   1.000
_cell.length_c   1.000
_cell.angle_alpha   90.00
_cell.angle_beta   90.00
_cell.angle_gamma   90.00
#
_symmetry.space_group_name_H-M   'P 1'
#
loop_
_entity.id
_entity.type
_entity.pdbx_description
1 polymer ?
#
loop_
_entity_poly.entity_id
_entity_poly.type
_entity_poly.pdbx_seq_one_letter_code
_entity_poly.pdbx_strand_id
1 'polypeptide(L)'
;MIGILGGMGTQAGLDFCNKLAMINRGKIDQEYPLFMLYNKSNIPGRPASISVHAASSSDILGRPQNLNKYNKVLKSLTEGCISLQKSSCKFIVIPCNTAHYWYDDLQKKIRIPIINMPKEVYLHTKKNCKKKSKIGLLATEGTLKTGVYNRFFDKSFSLINPKKSLQISSVNKAIKYVKMGKIKDAEKAIKPAVNYLIKMKCKKI
;
A
#
# COMPACT_ATOMS: atom_id res chain seq x y z
N MET A 1 5.29 14.67 -15.70
CA MET A 1 5.20 14.86 -14.24
C MET A 1 4.57 13.63 -13.61
N ILE A 2 5.07 13.18 -12.46
CA ILE A 2 4.52 12.07 -11.66
C ILE A 2 3.48 12.62 -10.68
N GLY A 3 2.27 12.06 -10.64
CA GLY A 3 1.27 12.38 -9.62
C GLY A 3 1.39 11.44 -8.43
N ILE A 4 1.42 11.97 -7.22
CA ILE A 4 1.50 11.20 -5.97
C ILE A 4 0.28 11.55 -5.11
N LEU A 5 -0.64 10.59 -4.93
CA LEU A 5 -1.79 10.75 -4.05
C LEU A 5 -1.43 10.27 -2.64
N GLY A 6 -1.06 11.21 -1.79
CA GLY A 6 -0.72 11.00 -0.38
C GLY A 6 -1.91 11.16 0.57
N GLY A 7 -1.62 11.34 1.85
CA GLY A 7 -2.61 11.59 2.92
C GLY A 7 -3.19 10.35 3.59
N MET A 8 -2.71 9.17 3.24
CA MET A 8 -3.26 7.88 3.71
C MET A 8 -2.26 6.92 4.41
N GLY A 9 -1.25 7.24 5.12
CA GLY A 9 -0.93 8.46 5.85
C GLY A 9 0.04 9.39 5.13
N THR A 10 0.07 10.59 5.69
CA THR A 10 0.94 11.66 5.23
C THR A 10 2.40 11.24 5.23
N GLN A 11 2.89 10.62 6.29
CA GLN A 11 4.29 10.17 6.39
C GLN A 11 4.71 9.21 5.27
N ALA A 12 3.80 8.32 4.84
CA ALA A 12 4.09 7.41 3.72
C ALA A 12 4.23 8.16 2.38
N GLY A 13 3.43 9.21 2.16
CA GLY A 13 3.56 10.07 0.98
C GLY A 13 4.86 10.85 0.96
N LEU A 14 5.25 11.45 2.09
CA LEU A 14 6.51 12.18 2.24
C LEU A 14 7.72 11.27 2.10
N ASP A 15 7.71 10.09 2.73
CA ASP A 15 8.77 9.08 2.60
C ASP A 15 8.93 8.61 1.15
N PHE A 16 7.81 8.43 0.43
CA PHE A 16 7.85 8.09 -0.99
C PHE A 16 8.52 9.19 -1.82
N CYS A 17 8.17 10.46 -1.61
CA CYS A 17 8.80 11.59 -2.31
C CYS A 17 10.30 11.67 -2.03
N ASN A 18 10.68 11.50 -0.75
CA ASN A 18 12.08 11.49 -0.35
C ASN A 18 12.88 10.37 -1.04
N LYS A 19 12.33 9.14 -1.04
CA LYS A 19 12.94 8.00 -1.73
C LYS A 19 13.01 8.19 -3.24
N LEU A 20 11.97 8.79 -3.85
CA LEU A 20 11.97 9.10 -5.27
C LEU A 20 13.13 10.03 -5.64
N ALA A 21 13.34 11.09 -4.85
CA ALA A 21 14.47 12.00 -5.04
C ALA A 21 15.83 11.31 -4.78
N MET A 22 15.91 10.50 -3.72
CA MET A 22 17.18 9.80 -3.37
C MET A 22 17.62 8.77 -4.41
N ILE A 23 16.66 8.06 -5.03
CA ILE A 23 16.95 7.02 -6.04
C ILE A 23 17.34 7.64 -7.39
N ASN A 24 16.75 8.81 -7.70
CA ASN A 24 16.95 9.50 -8.97
C ASN A 24 17.76 10.80 -8.76
N ARG A 25 18.88 10.70 -8.08
CA ARG A 25 19.75 11.85 -7.82
C ARG A 25 20.30 12.42 -9.12
N GLY A 26 20.03 13.70 -9.34
CA GLY A 26 20.68 14.52 -10.35
C GLY A 26 21.92 15.25 -9.79
N LYS A 27 22.76 15.78 -10.67
CA LYS A 27 23.86 16.70 -10.32
C LYS A 27 23.36 18.13 -10.14
N ILE A 28 22.25 18.46 -10.79
CA ILE A 28 21.57 19.76 -10.74
C ILE A 28 20.06 19.52 -10.54
N ASP A 29 19.34 20.54 -10.10
CA ASP A 29 17.90 20.44 -9.77
C ASP A 29 17.04 19.97 -10.94
N GLN A 30 17.39 20.33 -12.18
CA GLN A 30 16.65 20.01 -13.39
C GLN A 30 16.71 18.51 -13.78
N GLU A 31 17.62 17.75 -13.21
CA GLU A 31 17.76 16.30 -13.44
C GLU A 31 16.89 15.48 -12.52
N TYR A 32 16.30 16.08 -11.46
CA TYR A 32 15.39 15.37 -10.57
C TYR A 32 14.04 15.11 -11.24
N PRO A 33 13.34 14.02 -10.86
CA PRO A 33 12.03 13.71 -11.44
C PRO A 33 11.00 14.78 -11.07
N LEU A 34 10.32 15.31 -12.07
CA LEU A 34 9.22 16.24 -11.86
C LEU A 34 8.02 15.49 -11.27
N PHE A 35 7.59 15.84 -10.05
CA PHE A 35 6.44 15.24 -9.39
C PHE A 35 5.55 16.26 -8.67
N MET A 36 4.30 15.89 -8.44
CA MET A 36 3.34 16.62 -7.62
C MET A 36 2.82 15.71 -6.52
N LEU A 37 2.97 16.10 -5.26
CA LEU A 37 2.34 15.44 -4.12
C LEU A 37 1.03 16.15 -3.77
N TYR A 38 -0.10 15.46 -3.95
CA TYR A 38 -1.37 15.87 -3.39
C TYR A 38 -1.64 15.09 -2.08
N ASN A 39 -1.34 15.72 -0.95
CA ASN A 39 -1.56 15.12 0.37
C ASN A 39 -3.02 15.31 0.82
N LYS A 40 -3.93 14.48 0.32
CA LYS A 40 -5.37 14.50 0.63
C LYS A 40 -5.63 13.74 1.93
N SER A 41 -5.37 14.38 3.09
CA SER A 41 -5.47 13.75 4.42
C SER A 41 -6.92 13.51 4.88
N ASN A 42 -7.91 14.13 4.25
CA ASN A 42 -9.34 13.98 4.55
C ASN A 42 -10.00 12.76 3.88
N ILE A 43 -9.24 11.87 3.22
CA ILE A 43 -9.79 10.61 2.71
C ILE A 43 -10.25 9.75 3.90
N PRO A 44 -11.51 9.23 3.90
CA PRO A 44 -12.04 8.45 5.02
C PRO A 44 -11.17 7.26 5.41
N GLY A 45 -11.21 6.87 6.68
CA GLY A 45 -10.40 5.78 7.21
C GLY A 45 -10.68 4.45 6.50
N ARG A 46 -9.69 3.88 5.78
CA ARG A 46 -9.82 2.63 5.02
C ARG A 46 -10.10 1.40 5.89
N PRO A 47 -9.44 1.16 7.05
CA PRO A 47 -9.72 -0.02 7.87
C PRO A 47 -11.18 -0.11 8.34
N ALA A 48 -11.78 1.00 8.75
CA ALA A 48 -13.18 1.06 9.17
C ALA A 48 -14.18 0.90 8.01
N SER A 49 -13.72 1.11 6.75
CA SER A 49 -14.54 0.99 5.54
C SER A 49 -14.46 -0.40 4.91
N ILE A 50 -13.55 -1.23 5.39
CA ILE A 50 -13.31 -2.59 4.91
C ILE A 50 -13.83 -3.58 5.94
N SER A 51 -15.14 -3.78 5.97
CA SER A 51 -15.72 -5.04 6.39
C SER A 51 -15.88 -5.88 5.13
N VAL A 52 -15.09 -6.92 4.99
CA VAL A 52 -15.19 -7.84 3.86
C VAL A 52 -15.69 -9.19 4.36
N HIS A 53 -16.63 -9.81 3.62
CA HIS A 53 -16.83 -11.25 3.73
C HIS A 53 -15.55 -11.93 3.27
N ALA A 54 -15.18 -13.03 3.92
CA ALA A 54 -14.07 -13.85 3.45
C ALA A 54 -14.27 -14.13 1.95
N ALA A 55 -13.22 -13.95 1.15
CA ALA A 55 -13.27 -14.27 -0.26
C ALA A 55 -13.73 -15.73 -0.41
N SER A 56 -14.82 -15.95 -1.12
CA SER A 56 -15.14 -17.29 -1.61
C SER A 56 -14.04 -17.69 -2.62
N SER A 57 -13.90 -18.98 -2.87
CA SER A 57 -12.87 -19.52 -3.79
C SER A 57 -12.89 -18.92 -5.21
N SER A 58 -13.94 -18.20 -5.57
CA SER A 58 -14.08 -17.48 -6.84
C SER A 58 -13.73 -16.00 -6.78
N ASP A 59 -13.71 -15.37 -5.60
CA ASP A 59 -13.47 -13.94 -5.42
C ASP A 59 -12.09 -13.72 -4.77
N ILE A 60 -11.11 -13.33 -5.57
CA ILE A 60 -9.72 -13.06 -5.13
C ILE A 60 -9.64 -11.87 -4.18
N LEU A 61 -10.58 -10.93 -4.28
CA LEU A 61 -10.73 -9.79 -3.38
C LEU A 61 -12.05 -9.94 -2.61
N GLY A 62 -12.00 -9.83 -1.27
CA GLY A 62 -13.20 -9.86 -0.45
C GLY A 62 -14.18 -8.74 -0.82
N ARG A 63 -15.48 -9.05 -0.90
CA ARG A 63 -16.53 -8.07 -1.24
C ARG A 63 -16.79 -7.11 -0.08
N PRO A 64 -17.04 -5.79 -0.34
CA PRO A 64 -17.35 -4.85 0.72
C PRO A 64 -18.69 -5.17 1.37
N GLN A 65 -18.72 -5.31 2.71
CA GLN A 65 -19.96 -5.48 3.48
C GLN A 65 -20.80 -4.18 3.55
N ASN A 66 -20.16 -3.03 3.40
CA ASN A 66 -20.81 -1.72 3.47
C ASN A 66 -20.48 -0.87 2.25
N LEU A 67 -21.36 -0.93 1.25
CA LEU A 67 -21.22 -0.20 0.00
C LEU A 67 -21.16 1.33 0.20
N ASN A 68 -21.91 1.89 1.17
CA ASN A 68 -21.86 3.33 1.42
C ASN A 68 -20.46 3.78 1.89
N LYS A 69 -19.83 3.03 2.79
CA LYS A 69 -18.46 3.31 3.23
C LYS A 69 -17.46 3.08 2.11
N TYR A 70 -17.62 2.02 1.32
CA TYR A 70 -16.81 1.75 0.14
C TYR A 70 -16.85 2.91 -0.84
N ASN A 71 -18.06 3.34 -1.21
CA ASN A 71 -18.29 4.42 -2.18
C ASN A 71 -17.77 5.78 -1.68
N LYS A 72 -17.86 6.09 -0.39
CA LYS A 72 -17.28 7.31 0.18
C LYS A 72 -15.76 7.36 -0.02
N VAL A 73 -15.07 6.24 0.21
CA VAL A 73 -13.62 6.16 -0.01
C VAL A 73 -13.29 6.24 -1.49
N LEU A 74 -13.98 5.47 -2.34
CA LEU A 74 -13.80 5.50 -3.79
C LEU A 74 -14.00 6.92 -4.36
N LYS A 75 -15.06 7.62 -3.97
CA LYS A 75 -15.31 9.02 -4.37
C LYS A 75 -14.12 9.91 -4.00
N SER A 76 -13.67 9.84 -2.75
CA SER A 76 -12.58 10.70 -2.28
C SER A 76 -11.23 10.40 -2.95
N LEU A 77 -10.94 9.12 -3.24
CA LEU A 77 -9.77 8.71 -4.03
C LEU A 77 -9.88 9.22 -5.47
N THR A 78 -11.04 9.08 -6.09
CA THR A 78 -11.32 9.54 -7.47
C THR A 78 -11.09 11.05 -7.58
N GLU A 79 -11.63 11.84 -6.67
CA GLU A 79 -11.42 13.30 -6.62
C GLU A 79 -9.92 13.65 -6.56
N GLY A 80 -9.16 12.97 -5.71
CA GLY A 80 -7.71 13.18 -5.60
C GLY A 80 -6.96 12.84 -6.88
N CYS A 81 -7.31 11.72 -7.52
CA CYS A 81 -6.70 11.31 -8.79
C CYS A 81 -7.09 12.25 -9.94
N ILE A 82 -8.33 12.73 -10.00
CA ILE A 82 -8.77 13.72 -10.99
C ILE A 82 -7.99 15.03 -10.85
N SER A 83 -7.74 15.49 -9.61
CA SER A 83 -6.94 16.69 -9.38
C SER A 83 -5.53 16.54 -9.96
N LEU A 84 -4.86 15.41 -9.72
CA LEU A 84 -3.55 15.11 -10.29
C LEU A 84 -3.59 14.99 -11.81
N GLN A 85 -4.61 14.34 -12.38
CA GLN A 85 -4.79 14.25 -13.83
C GLN A 85 -4.97 15.64 -14.47
N LYS A 86 -5.78 16.53 -13.86
CA LYS A 86 -5.97 17.90 -14.32
C LYS A 86 -4.68 18.73 -14.23
N SER A 87 -3.78 18.39 -13.30
CA SER A 87 -2.46 19.01 -13.16
C SER A 87 -1.41 18.45 -14.15
N SER A 88 -1.83 17.82 -15.25
CA SER A 88 -0.97 17.29 -16.30
C SER A 88 0.00 16.19 -15.82
N CYS A 89 -0.34 15.45 -14.78
CA CYS A 89 0.40 14.25 -14.41
C CYS A 89 0.21 13.16 -15.48
N LYS A 90 1.29 12.45 -15.81
CA LYS A 90 1.26 11.38 -16.83
C LYS A 90 0.80 10.04 -16.25
N PHE A 91 1.05 9.79 -14.99
CA PHE A 91 0.58 8.63 -14.23
C PHE A 91 0.51 8.97 -12.73
N ILE A 92 -0.19 8.13 -11.97
CA ILE A 92 -0.42 8.34 -10.54
C ILE A 92 0.19 7.18 -9.75
N VAL A 93 0.84 7.52 -8.62
CA VAL A 93 1.27 6.58 -7.58
C VAL A 93 0.47 6.85 -6.31
N ILE A 94 0.04 5.80 -5.63
CA ILE A 94 -0.68 5.87 -4.36
C ILE A 94 0.13 5.12 -3.29
N PRO A 95 0.94 5.82 -2.46
CA PRO A 95 1.76 5.19 -1.41
C PRO A 95 0.91 4.69 -0.23
N CYS A 96 -0.08 3.84 -0.50
CA CYS A 96 -0.98 3.27 0.48
C CYS A 96 -1.43 1.87 0.03
N ASN A 97 -0.94 0.83 0.70
CA ASN A 97 -1.29 -0.56 0.38
C ASN A 97 -2.81 -0.78 0.35
N THR A 98 -3.51 -0.37 1.40
CA THR A 98 -4.96 -0.60 1.54
C THR A 98 -5.78 0.10 0.45
N ALA A 99 -5.32 1.23 -0.08
CA ALA A 99 -6.04 1.97 -1.13
C ALA A 99 -6.16 1.16 -2.44
N HIS A 100 -5.27 0.19 -2.66
CA HIS A 100 -5.30 -0.68 -3.84
C HIS A 100 -6.47 -1.68 -3.85
N TYR A 101 -7.24 -1.76 -2.75
CA TYR A 101 -8.52 -2.45 -2.74
C TYR A 101 -9.54 -1.82 -3.72
N TRP A 102 -9.46 -0.51 -3.92
CA TRP A 102 -10.29 0.25 -4.87
C TRP A 102 -9.66 0.41 -6.25
N TYR A 103 -8.52 -0.23 -6.51
CA TYR A 103 -7.72 0.01 -7.72
C TYR A 103 -8.52 -0.15 -9.01
N ASP A 104 -9.23 -1.27 -9.18
CA ASP A 104 -9.93 -1.57 -10.43
C ASP A 104 -11.05 -0.55 -10.72
N ASP A 105 -11.85 -0.19 -9.69
CA ASP A 105 -12.91 0.80 -9.84
C ASP A 105 -12.38 2.23 -9.97
N LEU A 106 -11.24 2.52 -9.34
CA LEU A 106 -10.58 3.80 -9.47
C LEU A 106 -9.97 3.96 -10.87
N GLN A 107 -9.28 2.96 -11.41
CA GLN A 107 -8.68 3.02 -12.73
C GLN A 107 -9.73 3.19 -13.84
N LYS A 108 -10.93 2.61 -13.72
CA LYS A 108 -12.04 2.83 -14.66
C LYS A 108 -12.48 4.30 -14.73
N LYS A 109 -12.26 5.08 -13.69
CA LYS A 109 -12.68 6.50 -13.58
C LYS A 109 -11.58 7.49 -13.96
N ILE A 110 -10.34 7.03 -14.09
CA ILE A 110 -9.15 7.87 -14.32
C ILE A 110 -8.53 7.49 -15.68
N ARG A 111 -8.27 8.51 -16.51
CA ARG A 111 -7.76 8.30 -17.87
C ARG A 111 -6.26 7.98 -17.92
N ILE A 112 -5.48 8.50 -16.97
CA ILE A 112 -4.04 8.24 -16.89
C ILE A 112 -3.77 6.98 -16.06
N PRO A 113 -2.67 6.25 -16.31
CA PRO A 113 -2.35 5.04 -15.56
C PRO A 113 -2.19 5.31 -14.06
N ILE A 114 -2.74 4.45 -13.23
CA ILE A 114 -2.43 4.36 -11.80
C ILE A 114 -1.50 3.16 -11.62
N ILE A 115 -0.33 3.37 -11.02
CA ILE A 115 0.61 2.28 -10.75
C ILE A 115 0.05 1.38 -9.66
N ASN A 116 -0.13 0.09 -9.99
CA ASN A 116 -0.61 -0.90 -9.02
C ASN A 116 0.54 -1.40 -8.15
N MET A 117 0.75 -0.76 -7.00
CA MET A 117 1.88 -1.06 -6.11
C MET A 117 1.97 -2.55 -5.70
N PRO A 118 0.90 -3.27 -5.30
CA PRO A 118 0.98 -4.72 -5.05
C PRO A 118 1.48 -5.54 -6.24
N LYS A 119 1.08 -5.18 -7.47
CA LYS A 119 1.56 -5.80 -8.70
C LYS A 119 3.05 -5.54 -8.91
N GLU A 120 3.50 -4.31 -8.73
CA GLU A 120 4.92 -3.95 -8.89
C GLU A 120 5.80 -4.66 -7.85
N VAL A 121 5.34 -4.76 -6.59
CA VAL A 121 6.03 -5.54 -5.56
C VAL A 121 6.12 -7.02 -5.95
N TYR A 122 5.06 -7.59 -6.52
CA TYR A 122 5.07 -8.97 -7.03
C TYR A 122 6.09 -9.13 -8.18
N LEU A 123 6.09 -8.23 -9.15
CA LEU A 123 7.02 -8.28 -10.30
C LEU A 123 8.48 -8.18 -9.83
N HIS A 124 8.76 -7.27 -8.89
CA HIS A 124 10.07 -7.15 -8.26
C HIS A 124 10.46 -8.44 -7.51
N THR A 125 9.54 -9.02 -6.74
CA THR A 125 9.78 -10.26 -6.00
C THR A 125 10.05 -11.42 -6.95
N LYS A 126 9.27 -11.53 -8.04
CA LYS A 126 9.44 -12.55 -9.07
C LYS A 126 10.82 -12.51 -9.74
N LYS A 127 11.36 -11.31 -9.93
CA LYS A 127 12.72 -11.12 -10.49
C LYS A 127 13.82 -11.51 -9.50
N ASN A 128 13.59 -11.33 -8.19
CA ASN A 128 14.65 -11.44 -7.16
C ASN A 128 14.53 -12.65 -6.23
N CYS A 129 13.47 -13.46 -6.35
CA CYS A 129 13.24 -14.62 -5.49
C CYS A 129 12.90 -15.86 -6.30
N LYS A 130 13.33 -17.03 -5.82
CA LYS A 130 12.95 -18.33 -6.40
C LYS A 130 11.45 -18.57 -6.20
N LYS A 131 10.79 -19.23 -7.17
CA LYS A 131 9.40 -19.70 -7.02
C LYS A 131 9.23 -20.48 -5.72
N LYS A 132 8.03 -20.43 -5.13
CA LYS A 132 7.68 -21.06 -3.84
C LYS A 132 8.42 -20.50 -2.62
N SER A 133 9.22 -19.43 -2.76
CA SER A 133 9.80 -18.75 -1.59
C SER A 133 8.70 -18.21 -0.67
N LYS A 134 8.96 -18.25 0.64
CA LYS A 134 8.13 -17.58 1.65
C LYS A 134 8.44 -16.09 1.66
N ILE A 135 7.41 -15.27 1.56
CA ILE A 135 7.50 -13.81 1.59
C ILE A 135 6.69 -13.31 2.78
N GLY A 136 7.33 -12.60 3.68
CA GLY A 136 6.68 -12.02 4.85
C GLY A 136 5.88 -10.78 4.47
N LEU A 137 4.64 -10.64 4.98
CA LEU A 137 3.81 -9.47 4.74
C LEU A 137 3.50 -8.76 6.06
N LEU A 138 4.05 -7.55 6.23
CA LEU A 138 3.75 -6.62 7.31
C LEU A 138 2.80 -5.55 6.77
N ALA A 139 1.54 -5.60 7.15
CA ALA A 139 0.52 -4.72 6.61
C ALA A 139 -0.59 -4.41 7.63
N THR A 140 -1.46 -3.45 7.31
CA THR A 140 -2.67 -3.21 8.12
C THR A 140 -3.63 -4.38 8.00
N GLU A 141 -4.48 -4.58 9.01
CA GLU A 141 -5.54 -5.60 8.97
C GLU A 141 -6.45 -5.41 7.74
N GLY A 142 -6.72 -4.16 7.33
CA GLY A 142 -7.48 -3.89 6.12
C GLY A 142 -6.80 -4.44 4.86
N THR A 143 -5.48 -4.28 4.74
CA THR A 143 -4.71 -4.84 3.62
C THR A 143 -4.73 -6.37 3.63
N LEU A 144 -4.59 -6.99 4.81
CA LEU A 144 -4.64 -8.45 4.95
C LEU A 144 -6.03 -8.99 4.61
N LYS A 145 -7.10 -8.39 5.15
CA LYS A 145 -8.50 -8.81 4.92
C LYS A 145 -8.92 -8.68 3.46
N THR A 146 -8.46 -7.65 2.75
CA THR A 146 -8.83 -7.43 1.35
C THR A 146 -8.09 -8.33 0.36
N GLY A 147 -6.98 -8.95 0.75
CA GLY A 147 -6.22 -9.85 -0.12
C GLY A 147 -5.54 -9.17 -1.31
N VAL A 148 -5.29 -7.85 -1.26
CA VAL A 148 -4.71 -7.11 -2.40
C VAL A 148 -3.34 -7.63 -2.85
N TYR A 149 -2.57 -8.24 -1.96
CA TYR A 149 -1.33 -8.94 -2.31
C TYR A 149 -1.57 -10.37 -2.76
N ASN A 150 -2.51 -11.08 -2.14
CA ASN A 150 -2.84 -12.47 -2.50
C ASN A 150 -3.22 -12.60 -3.97
N ARG A 151 -3.90 -11.59 -4.52
CA ARG A 151 -4.26 -11.51 -5.95
C ARG A 151 -3.09 -11.79 -6.90
N PHE A 152 -1.86 -11.47 -6.50
CA PHE A 152 -0.67 -11.63 -7.34
C PHE A 152 0.26 -12.75 -6.88
N PHE A 153 0.32 -13.02 -5.57
CA PHE A 153 1.35 -13.86 -4.96
C PHE A 153 0.96 -15.33 -4.80
N ASP A 154 -0.30 -15.66 -4.68
CA ASP A 154 -0.84 -16.95 -4.24
C ASP A 154 -0.32 -18.20 -4.97
N LYS A 155 -0.07 -18.11 -6.28
CA LYS A 155 0.40 -19.23 -7.11
C LYS A 155 1.92 -19.38 -7.17
N SER A 156 2.64 -18.31 -6.94
CA SER A 156 4.09 -18.24 -7.17
C SER A 156 4.91 -18.21 -5.89
N PHE A 157 4.33 -17.67 -4.81
CA PHE A 157 4.99 -17.46 -3.52
C PHE A 157 4.02 -17.73 -2.37
N SER A 158 4.58 -18.13 -1.21
CA SER A 158 3.79 -18.27 0.01
C SER A 158 3.84 -16.96 0.81
N LEU A 159 2.74 -16.22 0.87
CA LEU A 159 2.64 -15.06 1.77
C LEU A 159 2.49 -15.52 3.22
N ILE A 160 3.37 -15.06 4.09
CA ILE A 160 3.37 -15.37 5.51
C ILE A 160 3.05 -14.10 6.31
N ASN A 161 1.98 -14.14 7.07
CA ASN A 161 1.58 -13.06 7.95
C ASN A 161 2.04 -13.34 9.39
N PRO A 162 2.32 -12.32 10.22
CA PRO A 162 2.48 -12.50 11.66
C PRO A 162 1.26 -13.14 12.31
N LYS A 163 1.47 -13.87 13.40
CA LYS A 163 0.35 -14.36 14.24
C LYS A 163 -0.52 -13.20 14.71
N LYS A 164 -1.83 -13.44 14.95
CA LYS A 164 -2.79 -12.43 15.39
C LYS A 164 -2.29 -11.61 16.59
N SER A 165 -1.67 -12.26 17.57
CA SER A 165 -1.08 -11.56 18.73
C SER A 165 0.01 -10.57 18.31
N LEU A 166 0.92 -10.95 17.40
CA LEU A 166 1.97 -10.06 16.87
C LEU A 166 1.42 -9.00 15.93
N GLN A 167 0.36 -9.30 15.18
CA GLN A 167 -0.33 -8.29 14.39
C GLN A 167 -0.80 -7.14 15.29
N ILE A 168 -1.40 -7.45 16.44
CA ILE A 168 -1.93 -6.43 17.37
C ILE A 168 -0.80 -5.74 18.14
N SER A 169 0.06 -6.50 18.80
CA SER A 169 1.06 -5.97 19.74
C SER A 169 2.28 -5.34 19.06
N SER A 170 2.55 -5.69 17.80
CA SER A 170 3.75 -5.26 17.08
C SER A 170 3.38 -4.47 15.82
N VAL A 171 2.72 -5.08 14.82
CA VAL A 171 2.47 -4.44 13.51
C VAL A 171 1.54 -3.24 13.63
N ASN A 172 0.35 -3.41 14.27
CA ASN A 172 -0.60 -2.31 14.42
C ASN A 172 -0.02 -1.17 15.26
N LYS A 173 0.76 -1.50 16.29
CA LYS A 173 1.44 -0.53 17.15
C LYS A 173 2.49 0.27 16.35
N ALA A 174 3.32 -0.39 15.55
CA ALA A 174 4.29 0.26 14.69
C ALA A 174 3.63 1.19 13.67
N ILE A 175 2.56 0.72 12.99
CA ILE A 175 1.79 1.56 12.05
C ILE A 175 1.22 2.80 12.75
N LYS A 176 0.72 2.66 13.99
CA LYS A 176 0.23 3.79 14.78
C LYS A 176 1.35 4.81 15.05
N TYR A 177 2.53 4.34 15.46
CA TYR A 177 3.68 5.21 15.72
C TYR A 177 4.17 5.93 14.44
N VAL A 178 4.24 5.25 13.29
CA VAL A 178 4.57 5.91 12.01
C VAL A 178 3.58 7.05 11.70
N LYS A 179 2.27 6.82 11.87
CA LYS A 179 1.26 7.87 11.65
C LYS A 179 1.39 9.07 12.60
N MET A 180 1.98 8.85 13.77
CA MET A 180 2.27 9.90 14.77
C MET A 180 3.65 10.56 14.56
N GLY A 181 4.41 10.16 13.54
CA GLY A 181 5.78 10.65 13.31
C GLY A 181 6.83 10.08 14.28
N LYS A 182 6.46 9.10 15.13
CA LYS A 182 7.33 8.47 16.14
C LYS A 182 8.12 7.31 15.54
N ILE A 183 9.04 7.60 14.63
CA ILE A 183 9.74 6.59 13.83
C ILE A 183 10.58 5.64 14.67
N LYS A 184 11.36 6.15 15.64
CA LYS A 184 12.16 5.31 16.56
C LYS A 184 11.31 4.32 17.37
N ASP A 185 10.12 4.74 17.80
CA ASP A 185 9.17 3.87 18.51
C ASP A 185 8.57 2.82 17.59
N ALA A 186 8.29 3.20 16.32
CA ALA A 186 7.80 2.27 15.31
C ALA A 186 8.83 1.18 15.01
N GLU A 187 10.11 1.53 14.87
CA GLU A 187 11.21 0.58 14.66
C GLU A 187 11.33 -0.41 15.81
N LYS A 188 11.23 0.05 17.05
CA LYS A 188 11.22 -0.84 18.24
C LYS A 188 10.00 -1.76 18.21
N ALA A 189 8.82 -1.21 17.95
CA ALA A 189 7.57 -1.95 17.99
C ALA A 189 7.45 -3.04 16.91
N ILE A 190 8.07 -2.85 15.73
CA ILE A 190 7.96 -3.82 14.62
C ILE A 190 8.89 -5.03 14.77
N LYS A 191 9.99 -4.91 15.53
CA LYS A 191 11.02 -5.96 15.68
C LYS A 191 10.47 -7.35 16.01
N PRO A 192 9.53 -7.55 16.95
CA PRO A 192 9.00 -8.89 17.26
C PRO A 192 8.33 -9.56 16.04
N ALA A 193 7.59 -8.79 15.23
CA ALA A 193 6.93 -9.32 14.02
C ALA A 193 7.95 -9.66 12.93
N VAL A 194 8.97 -8.83 12.74
CA VAL A 194 10.09 -9.09 11.82
C VAL A 194 10.83 -10.35 12.22
N ASN A 195 11.21 -10.49 13.50
CA ASN A 195 11.91 -11.68 14.01
C ASN A 195 11.07 -12.94 13.82
N TYR A 196 9.75 -12.87 14.02
CA TYR A 196 8.87 -13.99 13.74
C TYR A 196 8.95 -14.41 12.26
N LEU A 197 8.88 -13.47 11.32
CA LEU A 197 8.94 -13.76 9.89
C LEU A 197 10.33 -14.34 9.48
N ILE A 198 11.41 -13.86 10.09
CA ILE A 198 12.75 -14.41 9.92
C ILE A 198 12.79 -15.90 10.39
N LYS A 199 12.25 -16.19 11.59
CA LYS A 199 12.12 -17.57 12.10
C LYS A 199 11.28 -18.46 11.19
N MET A 200 10.26 -17.89 10.51
CA MET A 200 9.46 -18.59 9.50
C MET A 200 10.20 -18.81 8.18
N LYS A 201 11.48 -18.42 8.09
CA LYS A 201 12.36 -18.53 6.92
C LYS A 201 11.83 -17.75 5.70
N CYS A 202 11.21 -16.60 5.93
CA CYS A 202 10.85 -15.70 4.83
C CYS A 202 12.11 -15.14 4.15
N LYS A 203 12.16 -15.21 2.82
CA LYS A 203 13.30 -14.74 2.01
C LYS A 203 13.31 -13.21 1.86
N LYS A 204 12.14 -12.59 1.93
CA LYS A 204 11.90 -11.12 1.95
C LYS A 204 10.75 -10.83 2.90
N ILE A 205 10.71 -9.60 3.40
CA ILE A 205 9.63 -9.07 4.24
C ILE A 205 9.22 -7.71 3.67
#